data_2f038ad5cf938514702d925dac54f455
#
_entry.id   2f038ad5cf938514702d925dac54f455
#
_cell.length_a   1.000
_cell.length_b   1.000
_cell.length_c   1.000
_cell.angle_alpha   90.00
_cell.angle_beta   90.00
_cell.angle_gamma   90.00
#
_symmetry.space_group_name_H-M   'P 1'
#
loop_
_entity.id
_entity.type
_entity.pdbx_description
1 polymer ?
#
loop_
_entity_poly.entity_id
_entity_poly.type
_entity_poly.pdbx_seq_one_letter_code
_entity_poly.pdbx_strand_id
1 'polypeptide(L)'
;MNKKELHDFIKEKQPNICQISCYKDGKEVYSDEWNNYKKIDTCHVMSATKSIVALLVGIALDKGFIKSTDQPVLDFFPEYKIKRGEKTIQKVTIKHLLTMTAPYKYKYEPWTKICSSDDWTVSALDFLGGRKGLTGQFKYSTLGIHILTGIISKTSGLKVVDFANKFLFEPIGVEKHINYLAETAEEHKHFTICKEPQKNIWFCDPKGIGTAGYGLCFSAIDMAKIGQLCLDKGVHNGKQLVSSKWIEEI
;
A
#
# COMPACT_ATOMS: atom_id res chain seq x y z
N MET A 1 0.51 -3.87 35.71
CA MET A 1 1.39 -2.82 35.22
C MET A 1 0.54 -1.59 34.92
N ASN A 2 0.82 -0.46 35.52
CA ASN A 2 0.11 0.79 35.24
C ASN A 2 0.71 1.47 34.00
N LYS A 3 0.09 2.59 33.53
CA LYS A 3 0.51 3.28 32.29
C LYS A 3 1.99 3.72 32.36
N LYS A 4 2.43 4.26 33.49
CA LYS A 4 3.81 4.73 33.65
C LYS A 4 4.82 3.58 33.60
N GLU A 5 4.53 2.49 34.31
CA GLU A 5 5.38 1.28 34.28
C GLU A 5 5.50 0.69 32.87
N LEU A 6 4.41 0.69 32.10
CA LEU A 6 4.43 0.26 30.71
C LEU A 6 5.25 1.20 29.83
N HIS A 7 5.08 2.52 30.01
CA HIS A 7 5.86 3.52 29.30
C HIS A 7 7.36 3.33 29.50
N ASP A 8 7.78 3.23 30.77
CA ASP A 8 9.19 3.07 31.15
C ASP A 8 9.76 1.74 30.64
N PHE A 9 8.98 0.65 30.73
CA PHE A 9 9.35 -0.66 30.20
C PHE A 9 9.59 -0.62 28.69
N ILE A 10 8.69 -0.01 27.92
CA ILE A 10 8.85 0.11 26.47
C ILE A 10 10.05 0.96 26.12
N LYS A 11 10.23 2.09 26.79
CA LYS A 11 11.37 2.98 26.58
C LYS A 11 12.72 2.25 26.79
N GLU A 12 12.79 1.39 27.78
CA GLU A 12 14.01 0.64 28.09
C GLU A 12 14.21 -0.56 27.16
N LYS A 13 13.16 -1.36 26.94
CA LYS A 13 13.27 -2.66 26.26
C LYS A 13 13.00 -2.62 24.77
N GLN A 14 12.31 -1.57 24.29
CA GLN A 14 11.88 -1.42 22.88
C GLN A 14 12.15 0.00 22.38
N PRO A 15 13.41 0.47 22.36
CA PRO A 15 13.75 1.89 22.11
C PRO A 15 13.44 2.35 20.67
N ASN A 16 13.07 1.45 19.77
CA ASN A 16 12.68 1.74 18.40
C ASN A 16 11.17 2.00 18.22
N ILE A 17 10.35 1.78 19.27
CA ILE A 17 8.93 2.12 19.24
C ILE A 17 8.78 3.63 19.36
N CYS A 18 8.00 4.22 18.46
CA CYS A 18 7.68 5.65 18.48
C CYS A 18 6.25 5.95 18.97
N GLN A 19 5.30 5.07 18.68
CA GLN A 19 3.90 5.26 19.06
C GLN A 19 3.20 3.92 19.28
N ILE A 20 2.25 3.90 20.21
CA ILE A 20 1.28 2.81 20.36
C ILE A 20 -0.12 3.42 20.43
N SER A 21 -1.09 2.81 19.77
CA SER A 21 -2.51 3.11 19.91
C SER A 21 -3.30 1.81 19.95
N CYS A 22 -4.18 1.68 20.95
CA CYS A 22 -5.04 0.51 21.13
C CYS A 22 -6.50 0.95 21.14
N TYR A 23 -7.30 0.25 20.34
CA TYR A 23 -8.75 0.44 20.26
C TYR A 23 -9.46 -0.81 20.78
N LYS A 24 -10.56 -0.58 21.47
CA LYS A 24 -11.50 -1.61 21.88
C LYS A 24 -12.92 -1.09 21.69
N ASP A 25 -13.76 -1.85 21.03
CA ASP A 25 -15.15 -1.50 20.76
C ASP A 25 -15.30 -0.10 20.13
N GLY A 26 -14.43 0.21 19.15
CA GLY A 26 -14.41 1.48 18.44
C GLY A 26 -13.87 2.69 19.23
N LYS A 27 -13.38 2.47 20.46
CA LYS A 27 -12.85 3.54 21.33
C LYS A 27 -11.37 3.33 21.61
N GLU A 28 -10.62 4.43 21.62
CA GLU A 28 -9.24 4.39 22.09
C GLU A 28 -9.21 4.11 23.59
N VAL A 29 -8.54 3.03 23.98
CA VAL A 29 -8.38 2.62 25.38
C VAL A 29 -6.95 2.87 25.90
N TYR A 30 -5.99 3.02 25.00
CA TYR A 30 -4.61 3.35 25.34
C TYR A 30 -3.93 4.04 24.17
N SER A 31 -3.16 5.08 24.45
CA SER A 31 -2.13 5.61 23.54
C SER A 31 -0.94 6.14 24.32
N ASP A 32 0.23 6.04 23.70
CA ASP A 32 1.49 6.54 24.25
C ASP A 32 2.51 6.78 23.14
N GLU A 33 3.49 7.65 23.43
CA GLU A 33 4.48 8.12 22.45
C GLU A 33 5.89 8.12 23.06
N TRP A 34 6.90 7.86 22.20
CA TRP A 34 8.33 7.85 22.52
C TRP A 34 9.13 8.58 21.44
N ASN A 35 10.40 8.82 21.70
CA ASN A 35 11.36 9.35 20.72
C ASN A 35 10.94 10.69 20.09
N ASN A 36 10.37 11.61 20.90
CA ASN A 36 9.87 12.92 20.52
C ASN A 36 8.69 12.89 19.53
N TYR A 37 8.08 11.73 19.28
CA TYR A 37 6.84 11.67 18.51
C TYR A 37 5.66 12.18 19.33
N LYS A 38 4.74 12.85 18.65
CA LYS A 38 3.42 13.21 19.18
C LYS A 38 2.38 12.22 18.64
N LYS A 39 1.26 12.15 19.29
CA LYS A 39 0.15 11.24 18.99
C LYS A 39 -0.27 11.22 17.50
N ILE A 40 -0.24 12.38 16.85
CA ILE A 40 -0.67 12.56 15.45
C ILE A 40 0.49 12.55 14.44
N ASP A 41 1.72 12.45 14.91
CA ASP A 41 2.85 12.40 14.01
C ASP A 41 2.82 11.11 13.19
N THR A 42 3.18 11.21 11.94
CA THR A 42 3.22 10.06 11.04
C THR A 42 4.64 9.54 10.84
N CYS A 43 4.77 8.28 10.57
CA CYS A 43 6.02 7.66 10.15
C CYS A 43 5.78 6.76 8.94
N HIS A 44 6.85 6.47 8.21
CA HIS A 44 6.81 5.57 7.08
C HIS A 44 6.44 4.15 7.55
N VAL A 45 5.27 3.67 7.14
CA VAL A 45 4.74 2.35 7.58
C VAL A 45 5.27 1.18 6.75
N MET A 46 6.28 1.43 5.92
CA MET A 46 6.93 0.39 5.13
C MET A 46 5.92 -0.49 4.37
N SER A 47 6.08 -1.80 4.45
CA SER A 47 5.24 -2.77 3.74
C SER A 47 3.82 -2.91 4.24
N ALA A 48 3.44 -2.28 5.37
CA ALA A 48 2.03 -2.17 5.75
C ALA A 48 1.21 -1.39 4.70
N THR A 49 1.86 -0.56 3.88
CA THR A 49 1.29 0.06 2.68
C THR A 49 0.55 -0.95 1.78
N LYS A 50 1.07 -2.19 1.67
CA LYS A 50 0.46 -3.24 0.84
C LYS A 50 -0.94 -3.61 1.28
N SER A 51 -1.17 -3.69 2.58
CA SER A 51 -2.51 -3.98 3.14
C SER A 51 -3.49 -2.84 2.84
N ILE A 52 -3.03 -1.60 2.89
CA ILE A 52 -3.84 -0.45 2.51
C ILE A 52 -4.21 -0.52 1.01
N VAL A 53 -3.25 -0.85 0.16
CA VAL A 53 -3.50 -1.02 -1.28
C VAL A 53 -4.47 -2.17 -1.55
N ALA A 54 -4.42 -3.27 -0.80
CA ALA A 54 -5.40 -4.35 -0.91
C ALA A 54 -6.82 -3.85 -0.59
N LEU A 55 -7.00 -3.02 0.46
CA LEU A 55 -8.29 -2.37 0.75
C LEU A 55 -8.75 -1.48 -0.41
N LEU A 56 -7.85 -0.70 -1.01
CA LEU A 56 -8.17 0.17 -2.15
C LEU A 56 -8.58 -0.64 -3.39
N VAL A 57 -7.99 -1.80 -3.62
CA VAL A 57 -8.45 -2.72 -4.69
C VAL A 57 -9.87 -3.20 -4.41
N GLY A 58 -10.21 -3.56 -3.17
CA GLY A 58 -11.58 -3.91 -2.78
C GLY A 58 -12.57 -2.78 -3.03
N ILE A 59 -12.22 -1.56 -2.66
CA ILE A 59 -13.03 -0.38 -2.96
C ILE A 59 -13.19 -0.18 -4.48
N ALA A 60 -12.14 -0.41 -5.26
CA ALA A 60 -12.21 -0.30 -6.72
C ALA A 60 -13.13 -1.37 -7.34
N LEU A 61 -13.15 -2.58 -6.78
CA LEU A 61 -14.11 -3.64 -7.14
C LEU A 61 -15.54 -3.24 -6.79
N ASP A 62 -15.79 -2.81 -5.55
CA ASP A 62 -17.13 -2.43 -5.06
C ASP A 62 -17.72 -1.26 -5.86
N LYS A 63 -16.87 -0.38 -6.39
CA LYS A 63 -17.27 0.77 -7.23
C LYS A 63 -17.31 0.46 -8.73
N GLY A 64 -16.98 -0.76 -9.14
CA GLY A 64 -17.00 -1.18 -10.54
C GLY A 64 -15.87 -0.63 -11.40
N PHE A 65 -14.81 -0.03 -10.81
CA PHE A 65 -13.61 0.38 -11.54
C PHE A 65 -12.77 -0.84 -11.97
N ILE A 66 -12.84 -1.91 -11.20
CA ILE A 66 -12.29 -3.23 -11.50
C ILE A 66 -13.47 -4.21 -11.47
N LYS A 67 -13.57 -5.10 -12.45
CA LYS A 67 -14.69 -6.05 -12.55
C LYS A 67 -14.46 -7.31 -11.71
N SER A 68 -13.22 -7.78 -11.65
CA SER A 68 -12.84 -9.01 -10.94
C SER A 68 -11.34 -9.03 -10.71
N THR A 69 -10.89 -9.71 -9.64
CA THR A 69 -9.47 -10.01 -9.41
C THR A 69 -8.89 -10.99 -10.44
N ASP A 70 -9.73 -11.71 -11.17
CA ASP A 70 -9.32 -12.62 -12.24
C ASP A 70 -9.08 -11.89 -13.59
N GLN A 71 -9.33 -10.57 -13.66
CA GLN A 71 -9.00 -9.81 -14.88
C GLN A 71 -7.48 -9.83 -15.14
N PRO A 72 -7.08 -10.10 -16.41
CA PRO A 72 -5.69 -9.98 -16.82
C PRO A 72 -5.16 -8.57 -16.59
N VAL A 73 -3.96 -8.46 -16.04
CA VAL A 73 -3.30 -7.18 -15.78
C VAL A 73 -3.19 -6.35 -17.08
N LEU A 74 -2.92 -7.01 -18.20
CA LEU A 74 -2.73 -6.31 -19.48
C LEU A 74 -4.01 -5.71 -20.06
N ASP A 75 -5.19 -6.10 -19.60
CA ASP A 75 -6.45 -5.47 -20.01
C ASP A 75 -6.48 -3.98 -19.63
N PHE A 76 -5.73 -3.61 -18.59
CA PHE A 76 -5.60 -2.23 -18.13
C PHE A 76 -4.50 -1.43 -18.86
N PHE A 77 -3.66 -2.11 -19.65
CA PHE A 77 -2.52 -1.51 -20.35
C PHE A 77 -2.51 -1.92 -21.84
N PRO A 78 -3.56 -1.60 -22.62
CA PRO A 78 -3.67 -2.01 -24.02
C PRO A 78 -2.54 -1.45 -24.90
N GLU A 79 -1.92 -0.35 -24.48
CA GLU A 79 -0.78 0.26 -25.17
C GLU A 79 0.57 -0.45 -24.88
N TYR A 80 0.62 -1.35 -23.87
CA TYR A 80 1.84 -2.04 -23.51
C TYR A 80 2.24 -3.06 -24.59
N LYS A 81 3.48 -2.92 -25.08
CA LYS A 81 4.01 -3.82 -26.11
C LYS A 81 4.69 -5.02 -25.49
N ILE A 82 4.05 -6.18 -25.62
CA ILE A 82 4.60 -7.46 -25.11
C ILE A 82 5.86 -7.82 -25.91
N LYS A 83 6.95 -8.14 -25.21
CA LYS A 83 8.19 -8.60 -25.83
C LYS A 83 7.97 -9.91 -26.60
N ARG A 84 8.60 -10.04 -27.78
CA ARG A 84 8.49 -11.23 -28.63
C ARG A 84 8.79 -12.51 -27.83
N GLY A 85 7.90 -13.50 -27.92
CA GLY A 85 8.04 -14.79 -27.22
C GLY A 85 7.54 -14.79 -25.76
N GLU A 86 7.19 -13.66 -25.19
CA GLU A 86 6.56 -13.59 -23.87
C GLU A 86 5.05 -13.88 -23.98
N LYS A 87 4.61 -14.97 -23.38
CA LYS A 87 3.18 -15.38 -23.38
C LYS A 87 2.58 -15.41 -21.98
N THR A 88 3.43 -15.52 -20.97
CA THR A 88 2.98 -15.72 -19.58
C THR A 88 2.33 -14.49 -18.99
N ILE A 89 2.86 -13.29 -19.29
CA ILE A 89 2.32 -12.02 -18.81
C ILE A 89 0.83 -11.84 -19.18
N GLN A 90 0.39 -12.37 -20.33
CA GLN A 90 -0.99 -12.29 -20.78
C GLN A 90 -1.98 -13.03 -19.84
N LYS A 91 -1.48 -13.94 -19.02
CA LYS A 91 -2.26 -14.75 -18.09
C LYS A 91 -2.15 -14.26 -16.64
N VAL A 92 -1.32 -13.25 -16.37
CA VAL A 92 -1.17 -12.68 -15.03
C VAL A 92 -2.39 -11.83 -14.71
N THR A 93 -3.06 -12.10 -13.60
CA THR A 93 -4.27 -11.40 -13.16
C THR A 93 -3.97 -10.52 -11.94
N ILE A 94 -4.90 -9.65 -11.59
CA ILE A 94 -4.87 -8.88 -10.35
C ILE A 94 -4.67 -9.80 -9.14
N LYS A 95 -5.38 -10.94 -9.11
CA LYS A 95 -5.26 -11.95 -8.04
C LYS A 95 -3.83 -12.45 -7.88
N HIS A 96 -3.13 -12.74 -8.96
CA HIS A 96 -1.73 -13.16 -8.89
C HIS A 96 -0.81 -12.09 -8.27
N LEU A 97 -1.09 -10.81 -8.49
CA LEU A 97 -0.34 -9.71 -7.87
C LEU A 97 -0.65 -9.61 -6.38
N LEU A 98 -1.93 -9.63 -5.98
CA LEU A 98 -2.38 -9.56 -4.59
C LEU A 98 -1.85 -10.71 -3.74
N THR A 99 -1.90 -11.94 -4.27
CA THR A 99 -1.44 -13.15 -3.56
C THR A 99 0.06 -13.37 -3.70
N MET A 100 0.77 -12.50 -4.42
CA MET A 100 2.21 -12.63 -4.69
C MET A 100 2.59 -13.97 -5.35
N THR A 101 1.74 -14.47 -6.23
CA THR A 101 1.96 -15.71 -7.02
C THR A 101 2.25 -15.43 -8.48
N ALA A 102 2.36 -14.15 -8.87
CA ALA A 102 2.76 -13.76 -10.22
C ALA A 102 4.21 -14.19 -10.50
N PRO A 103 4.51 -14.70 -11.71
CA PRO A 103 5.86 -15.03 -12.11
C PRO A 103 6.64 -13.76 -12.49
N TYR A 104 7.92 -13.72 -12.12
CA TYR A 104 8.81 -12.59 -12.40
C TYR A 104 10.11 -13.06 -13.06
N LYS A 105 10.62 -12.22 -13.98
CA LYS A 105 11.87 -12.44 -14.74
C LYS A 105 13.13 -12.07 -13.97
N TYR A 106 13.05 -11.89 -12.65
CA TYR A 106 14.18 -11.52 -11.80
C TYR A 106 14.34 -12.47 -10.61
N LYS A 107 15.58 -12.56 -10.14
CA LYS A 107 15.91 -13.21 -8.86
C LYS A 107 15.77 -12.20 -7.70
N TYR A 108 16.32 -11.00 -7.89
CA TYR A 108 16.24 -9.85 -6.99
C TYR A 108 15.54 -8.70 -7.69
N GLU A 109 14.73 -7.92 -6.95
CA GLU A 109 13.97 -6.81 -7.52
C GLU A 109 14.89 -5.75 -8.14
N PRO A 110 14.68 -5.37 -9.41
CA PRO A 110 15.57 -4.47 -10.14
C PRO A 110 15.23 -3.00 -9.86
N TRP A 111 15.29 -2.58 -8.60
CA TRP A 111 14.89 -1.26 -8.13
C TRP A 111 15.54 -0.12 -8.91
N THR A 112 16.86 -0.16 -9.13
CA THR A 112 17.57 0.90 -9.86
C THR A 112 16.95 1.13 -11.23
N LYS A 113 16.59 0.04 -11.94
CA LYS A 113 16.00 0.15 -13.27
C LYS A 113 14.58 0.70 -13.24
N ILE A 114 13.78 0.34 -12.22
CA ILE A 114 12.44 0.85 -12.05
C ILE A 114 12.48 2.33 -11.69
N CYS A 115 13.24 2.70 -10.66
CA CYS A 115 13.31 4.06 -10.15
C CYS A 115 13.99 5.05 -11.11
N SER A 116 14.73 4.56 -12.12
CA SER A 116 15.28 5.40 -13.18
C SER A 116 14.33 5.62 -14.36
N SER A 117 13.11 5.04 -14.33
CA SER A 117 12.10 5.25 -15.36
C SER A 117 11.10 6.33 -14.96
N ASP A 118 10.48 6.97 -15.96
CA ASP A 118 9.43 7.98 -15.75
C ASP A 118 8.08 7.36 -15.33
N ASP A 119 7.90 6.07 -15.55
CA ASP A 119 6.66 5.32 -15.27
C ASP A 119 7.00 3.98 -14.63
N TRP A 120 6.92 3.92 -13.31
CA TRP A 120 7.29 2.72 -12.57
C TRP A 120 6.27 1.59 -12.77
N THR A 121 5.03 1.91 -13.05
CA THR A 121 3.99 0.91 -13.32
C THR A 121 4.30 0.15 -14.61
N VAL A 122 4.56 0.87 -15.69
CA VAL A 122 4.92 0.28 -16.98
C VAL A 122 6.27 -0.43 -16.90
N SER A 123 7.23 0.16 -16.23
CA SER A 123 8.55 -0.47 -16.00
C SER A 123 8.42 -1.78 -15.21
N ALA A 124 7.49 -1.88 -14.25
CA ALA A 124 7.24 -3.11 -13.50
C ALA A 124 6.62 -4.21 -14.38
N LEU A 125 5.78 -3.87 -15.36
CA LEU A 125 5.23 -4.84 -16.32
C LEU A 125 6.35 -5.55 -17.11
N ASP A 126 7.46 -4.88 -17.40
CA ASP A 126 8.60 -5.48 -18.11
C ASP A 126 9.19 -6.70 -17.39
N PHE A 127 8.96 -6.78 -16.09
CA PHE A 127 9.48 -7.88 -15.25
C PHE A 127 8.46 -8.96 -14.94
N LEU A 128 7.18 -8.78 -15.32
CA LEU A 128 6.17 -9.83 -15.21
C LEU A 128 6.35 -10.91 -16.27
N GLY A 129 5.94 -12.13 -15.95
CA GLY A 129 5.95 -13.27 -16.85
C GLY A 129 7.23 -14.08 -16.78
N GLY A 130 7.59 -14.72 -17.90
CA GLY A 130 8.77 -15.55 -18.02
C GLY A 130 8.47 -16.97 -18.49
N ARG A 131 9.51 -17.72 -18.84
CA ARG A 131 9.41 -19.03 -19.50
C ARG A 131 8.77 -20.13 -18.64
N LYS A 132 8.78 -19.99 -17.30
CA LYS A 132 8.24 -21.00 -16.39
C LYS A 132 6.71 -21.04 -16.34
N GLY A 133 6.04 -20.03 -16.90
CA GLY A 133 4.57 -19.90 -16.81
C GLY A 133 4.07 -19.51 -15.42
N LEU A 134 2.76 -19.67 -15.20
CA LEU A 134 2.13 -19.52 -13.89
C LEU A 134 2.37 -20.78 -13.08
N THR A 135 3.14 -20.68 -12.00
CA THR A 135 3.46 -21.82 -11.13
C THR A 135 2.64 -21.86 -9.86
N GLY A 136 1.95 -20.77 -9.52
CA GLY A 136 1.27 -20.59 -8.24
C GLY A 136 2.20 -20.45 -7.04
N GLN A 137 3.52 -20.45 -7.24
CA GLN A 137 4.48 -20.32 -6.15
C GLN A 137 4.51 -18.89 -5.61
N PHE A 138 4.47 -18.77 -4.30
CA PHE A 138 4.63 -17.49 -3.62
C PHE A 138 6.02 -16.91 -3.88
N LYS A 139 6.04 -15.65 -4.30
CA LYS A 139 7.27 -14.85 -4.40
C LYS A 139 6.96 -13.42 -3.97
N TYR A 140 7.43 -13.05 -2.79
CA TYR A 140 7.28 -11.67 -2.31
C TYR A 140 7.77 -10.67 -3.35
N SER A 141 6.91 -9.71 -3.70
CA SER A 141 7.23 -8.70 -4.71
C SER A 141 6.61 -7.35 -4.36
N THR A 142 7.47 -6.37 -4.16
CA THR A 142 7.10 -4.97 -4.01
C THR A 142 6.76 -4.35 -5.37
N LEU A 143 7.46 -4.75 -6.42
CA LEU A 143 7.21 -4.28 -7.79
C LEU A 143 5.88 -4.76 -8.34
N GLY A 144 5.53 -6.03 -8.10
CA GLY A 144 4.27 -6.58 -8.56
C GLY A 144 3.06 -5.86 -7.96
N ILE A 145 3.11 -5.58 -6.67
CA ILE A 145 2.04 -4.83 -5.99
C ILE A 145 1.93 -3.41 -6.53
N HIS A 146 3.04 -2.76 -6.94
CA HIS A 146 2.98 -1.40 -7.48
C HIS A 146 2.11 -1.26 -8.73
N ILE A 147 2.00 -2.32 -9.53
CA ILE A 147 1.11 -2.33 -10.70
C ILE A 147 -0.36 -2.08 -10.30
N LEU A 148 -0.78 -2.50 -9.10
CA LEU A 148 -2.15 -2.32 -8.61
C LEU A 148 -2.51 -0.84 -8.43
N THR A 149 -1.60 -0.01 -7.93
CA THR A 149 -1.85 1.44 -7.79
C THR A 149 -1.95 2.12 -9.15
N GLY A 150 -1.17 1.66 -10.13
CA GLY A 150 -1.31 2.08 -11.52
C GLY A 150 -2.66 1.69 -12.12
N ILE A 151 -3.16 0.47 -11.87
CA ILE A 151 -4.49 0.01 -12.30
C ILE A 151 -5.58 0.89 -11.68
N ILE A 152 -5.55 1.12 -10.36
CA ILE A 152 -6.53 1.95 -9.66
C ILE A 152 -6.55 3.36 -10.26
N SER A 153 -5.40 3.98 -10.46
CA SER A 153 -5.31 5.33 -11.03
C SER A 153 -5.88 5.37 -12.45
N LYS A 154 -5.56 4.38 -13.27
CA LYS A 154 -5.99 4.33 -14.67
C LYS A 154 -7.50 4.09 -14.81
N THR A 155 -8.06 3.20 -14.00
CA THR A 155 -9.48 2.84 -14.07
C THR A 155 -10.41 3.87 -13.43
N SER A 156 -9.97 4.51 -12.36
CA SER A 156 -10.76 5.53 -11.65
C SER A 156 -10.63 6.94 -12.25
N GLY A 157 -9.57 7.19 -13.05
CA GLY A 157 -9.22 8.53 -13.54
C GLY A 157 -8.67 9.47 -12.45
N LEU A 158 -8.43 8.97 -11.23
CA LEU A 158 -7.88 9.73 -10.10
C LEU A 158 -6.43 9.30 -9.85
N LYS A 159 -5.59 10.20 -9.33
CA LYS A 159 -4.36 9.75 -8.69
C LYS A 159 -4.71 8.82 -7.53
N VAL A 160 -3.93 7.76 -7.30
CA VAL A 160 -4.27 6.79 -6.25
C VAL A 160 -4.35 7.43 -4.85
N VAL A 161 -3.58 8.48 -4.59
CA VAL A 161 -3.66 9.24 -3.33
C VAL A 161 -5.01 9.94 -3.19
N ASP A 162 -5.53 10.54 -4.27
CA ASP A 162 -6.85 11.19 -4.26
C ASP A 162 -7.99 10.16 -4.16
N PHE A 163 -7.80 8.99 -4.80
CA PHE A 163 -8.71 7.86 -4.65
C PHE A 163 -8.77 7.38 -3.18
N ALA A 164 -7.61 7.20 -2.56
CA ALA A 164 -7.51 6.77 -1.17
C ALA A 164 -8.09 7.80 -0.20
N ASN A 165 -7.78 9.09 -0.38
CA ASN A 165 -8.36 10.16 0.42
C ASN A 165 -9.89 10.14 0.34
N LYS A 166 -10.43 10.14 -0.87
CA LYS A 166 -11.88 10.24 -1.11
C LYS A 166 -12.66 9.03 -0.58
N PHE A 167 -12.13 7.82 -0.76
CA PHE A 167 -12.91 6.61 -0.56
C PHE A 167 -12.52 5.80 0.69
N LEU A 168 -11.38 6.09 1.30
CA LEU A 168 -10.92 5.39 2.49
C LEU A 168 -10.52 6.35 3.62
N PHE A 169 -9.55 7.25 3.41
CA PHE A 169 -8.92 8.00 4.49
C PHE A 169 -9.87 9.02 5.13
N GLU A 170 -10.38 9.98 4.38
CA GLU A 170 -11.31 10.99 4.88
C GLU A 170 -12.58 10.38 5.51
N PRO A 171 -13.22 9.34 4.90
CA PRO A 171 -14.37 8.69 5.51
C PRO A 171 -14.14 8.12 6.90
N ILE A 172 -12.94 7.64 7.23
CA ILE A 172 -12.61 7.10 8.55
C ILE A 172 -11.89 8.11 9.46
N GLY A 173 -11.84 9.38 9.04
CA GLY A 173 -11.22 10.46 9.83
C GLY A 173 -9.70 10.39 9.87
N VAL A 174 -9.05 9.84 8.85
CA VAL A 174 -7.62 9.97 8.59
C VAL A 174 -7.38 11.24 7.80
N GLU A 175 -6.37 12.01 8.15
CA GLU A 175 -6.04 13.25 7.46
C GLU A 175 -5.64 12.99 6.01
N LYS A 176 -5.94 13.98 5.17
CA LYS A 176 -5.62 13.94 3.74
C LYS A 176 -4.13 13.74 3.50
N HIS A 177 -3.78 12.75 2.68
CA HIS A 177 -2.42 12.52 2.20
C HIS A 177 -2.16 13.26 0.90
N ILE A 178 -0.91 13.64 0.68
CA ILE A 178 -0.42 14.22 -0.57
C ILE A 178 0.69 13.36 -1.14
N ASN A 179 0.89 13.43 -2.44
CA ASN A 179 2.02 12.78 -3.09
C ASN A 179 3.34 13.45 -2.68
N TYR A 180 4.36 12.63 -2.47
CA TYR A 180 5.74 13.03 -2.28
C TYR A 180 6.62 12.33 -3.30
N LEU A 181 7.29 13.10 -4.14
CA LEU A 181 8.28 12.62 -5.11
C LEU A 181 9.67 12.99 -4.61
N ALA A 182 10.56 12.01 -4.48
CA ALA A 182 11.98 12.28 -4.29
C ALA A 182 12.63 12.60 -5.65
N GLU A 183 13.34 13.69 -5.73
CA GLU A 183 14.01 14.16 -6.96
C GLU A 183 15.37 13.48 -7.14
N THR A 184 15.97 12.98 -6.05
CA THR A 184 17.28 12.32 -6.04
C THR A 184 17.24 10.96 -5.36
N ALA A 185 18.25 10.14 -5.66
CA ALA A 185 18.44 8.84 -5.00
C ALA A 185 18.72 9.00 -3.49
N GLU A 186 19.38 10.07 -3.10
CA GLU A 186 19.67 10.42 -1.70
C GLU A 186 18.38 10.75 -0.96
N GLU A 187 17.50 11.55 -1.54
CA GLU A 187 16.17 11.85 -0.96
C GLU A 187 15.33 10.59 -0.83
N HIS A 188 15.32 9.74 -1.85
CA HIS A 188 14.61 8.45 -1.80
C HIS A 188 15.15 7.57 -0.66
N LYS A 189 16.48 7.47 -0.55
CA LYS A 189 17.12 6.74 0.53
C LYS A 189 16.79 7.36 1.89
N HIS A 190 16.89 8.68 2.02
CA HIS A 190 16.54 9.40 3.24
C HIS A 190 15.09 9.12 3.66
N PHE A 191 14.13 9.27 2.76
CA PHE A 191 12.72 8.94 3.03
C PHE A 191 12.56 7.51 3.56
N THR A 192 13.24 6.53 2.94
CA THR A 192 13.08 5.13 3.28
C THR A 192 13.60 4.79 4.68
N ILE A 193 14.69 5.45 5.14
CA ILE A 193 15.35 5.15 6.42
C ILE A 193 15.09 6.20 7.50
N CYS A 194 14.35 7.27 7.20
CA CYS A 194 14.07 8.36 8.13
C CYS A 194 13.31 7.86 9.36
N LYS A 195 13.79 8.25 10.53
CA LYS A 195 13.17 7.93 11.82
C LYS A 195 12.51 9.14 12.47
N GLU A 196 12.53 10.29 11.78
CA GLU A 196 11.87 11.51 12.25
C GLU A 196 10.39 11.52 11.82
N PRO A 197 9.52 12.23 12.56
CA PRO A 197 8.14 12.43 12.15
C PRO A 197 8.02 12.95 10.72
N GLN A 198 7.14 12.33 9.95
CA GLN A 198 6.83 12.72 8.58
C GLN A 198 5.51 13.50 8.53
N LYS A 199 5.19 14.07 7.38
CA LYS A 199 3.85 14.59 7.06
C LYS A 199 2.95 13.45 6.55
N ASN A 200 1.66 13.75 6.37
CA ASN A 200 0.71 12.82 5.73
C ASN A 200 1.03 12.74 4.23
N ILE A 201 2.01 11.92 3.88
CA ILE A 201 2.51 11.78 2.50
C ILE A 201 2.42 10.35 2.02
N TRP A 202 2.32 10.21 0.71
CA TRP A 202 2.47 8.96 -0.02
C TRP A 202 3.59 9.13 -1.05
N PHE A 203 4.67 8.39 -0.88
CA PHE A 203 5.78 8.37 -1.83
C PHE A 203 5.27 7.91 -3.20
N CYS A 204 5.59 8.64 -4.25
CA CYS A 204 5.09 8.36 -5.60
C CYS A 204 6.21 8.31 -6.65
N ASP A 205 5.88 7.75 -7.80
CA ASP A 205 6.73 7.80 -8.99
C ASP A 205 6.62 9.17 -9.72
N PRO A 206 7.41 9.41 -10.77
CA PRO A 206 7.35 10.66 -11.55
C PRO A 206 5.98 10.93 -12.21
N LYS A 207 5.15 9.91 -12.43
CA LYS A 207 3.77 10.04 -12.90
C LYS A 207 2.79 10.41 -11.78
N GLY A 208 3.25 10.49 -10.55
CA GLY A 208 2.42 10.75 -9.38
C GLY A 208 1.60 9.54 -8.95
N ILE A 209 2.01 8.32 -9.32
CA ILE A 209 1.42 7.08 -8.86
C ILE A 209 2.04 6.69 -7.53
N GLY A 210 1.26 6.68 -6.46
CA GLY A 210 1.73 6.26 -5.13
C GLY A 210 2.27 4.84 -5.14
N THR A 211 3.42 4.63 -4.50
CA THR A 211 4.04 3.30 -4.42
C THR A 211 3.18 2.34 -3.59
N ALA A 212 2.94 1.14 -4.10
CA ALA A 212 2.08 0.18 -3.41
C ALA A 212 2.82 -0.70 -2.40
N GLY A 213 4.08 -0.89 -2.61
CA GLY A 213 4.88 -1.80 -1.77
C GLY A 213 5.41 -1.19 -0.49
N TYR A 214 5.41 0.13 -0.40
CA TYR A 214 5.88 0.99 0.70
C TYR A 214 5.40 2.42 0.42
N GLY A 215 5.78 3.39 1.25
CA GLY A 215 5.67 4.81 0.88
C GLY A 215 4.55 5.59 1.55
N LEU A 216 3.58 4.94 2.20
CA LEU A 216 2.62 5.64 3.05
C LEU A 216 3.22 6.00 4.40
N CYS A 217 2.85 7.16 4.91
CA CYS A 217 3.17 7.60 6.25
C CYS A 217 1.87 7.74 7.06
N PHE A 218 1.79 7.04 8.19
CA PHE A 218 0.65 7.04 9.10
C PHE A 218 1.07 7.18 10.55
N SER A 219 0.19 7.73 11.36
CA SER A 219 0.28 7.62 12.81
C SER A 219 -0.24 6.25 13.30
N ALA A 220 0.10 5.86 14.53
CA ALA A 220 -0.46 4.65 15.13
C ALA A 220 -1.99 4.70 15.24
N ILE A 221 -2.57 5.89 15.46
CA ILE A 221 -4.03 6.08 15.49
C ILE A 221 -4.64 5.81 14.12
N ASP A 222 -4.03 6.32 13.04
CA ASP A 222 -4.58 6.11 11.70
C ASP A 222 -4.55 4.64 11.32
N MET A 223 -3.48 3.93 11.68
CA MET A 223 -3.40 2.48 11.50
C MET A 223 -4.45 1.74 12.35
N ALA A 224 -4.72 2.21 13.58
CA ALA A 224 -5.77 1.64 14.42
C ALA A 224 -7.18 1.86 13.83
N LYS A 225 -7.46 3.04 13.24
CA LYS A 225 -8.73 3.30 12.52
C LYS A 225 -8.92 2.34 11.34
N ILE A 226 -7.85 2.09 10.58
CA ILE A 226 -7.88 1.11 9.47
C ILE A 226 -8.12 -0.31 10.01
N GLY A 227 -7.44 -0.69 11.07
CA GLY A 227 -7.67 -1.98 11.74
C GLY A 227 -9.11 -2.10 12.26
N GLN A 228 -9.67 -1.04 12.85
CA GLN A 228 -11.07 -1.03 13.28
C GLN A 228 -12.04 -1.19 12.11
N LEU A 229 -11.80 -0.52 10.98
CA LEU A 229 -12.61 -0.72 9.76
C LEU A 229 -12.62 -2.20 9.32
N CYS A 230 -11.48 -2.87 9.39
CA CYS A 230 -11.41 -4.31 9.06
C CYS A 230 -12.20 -5.16 10.08
N LEU A 231 -12.06 -4.88 11.39
CA LEU A 231 -12.82 -5.56 12.44
C LEU A 231 -14.33 -5.39 12.27
N ASP A 232 -14.76 -4.21 11.85
CA ASP A 232 -16.17 -3.86 11.58
C ASP A 232 -16.60 -4.28 10.16
N LYS A 233 -15.89 -5.23 9.54
CA LYS A 233 -16.21 -5.79 8.22
C LYS A 233 -16.42 -4.73 7.14
N GLY A 234 -15.62 -3.67 7.18
CA GLY A 234 -15.62 -2.58 6.20
C GLY A 234 -16.70 -1.53 6.43
N VAL A 235 -17.42 -1.56 7.55
CA VAL A 235 -18.43 -0.55 7.93
C VAL A 235 -17.78 0.52 8.80
N HIS A 236 -18.08 1.79 8.53
CA HIS A 236 -17.75 2.92 9.39
C HIS A 236 -18.93 3.88 9.48
N ASN A 237 -19.34 4.21 10.72
CA ASN A 237 -20.51 5.09 10.99
C ASN A 237 -21.77 4.68 10.21
N GLY A 238 -22.07 3.36 10.17
CA GLY A 238 -23.23 2.80 9.47
C GLY A 238 -23.12 2.76 7.94
N LYS A 239 -21.98 3.16 7.36
CA LYS A 239 -21.73 3.15 5.92
C LYS A 239 -20.73 2.07 5.54
N GLN A 240 -21.08 1.22 4.57
CA GLN A 240 -20.15 0.26 3.98
C GLN A 240 -19.15 0.99 3.09
N LEU A 241 -17.87 1.00 3.46
CA LEU A 241 -16.78 1.59 2.69
C LEU A 241 -16.06 0.56 1.82
N VAL A 242 -15.91 -0.65 2.36
CA VAL A 242 -15.34 -1.82 1.68
C VAL A 242 -16.27 -3.00 1.95
N SER A 243 -16.61 -3.81 0.97
CA SER A 243 -17.52 -4.94 1.15
C SER A 243 -16.99 -5.94 2.20
N SER A 244 -17.90 -6.48 3.01
CA SER A 244 -17.54 -7.50 4.02
C SER A 244 -16.93 -8.74 3.39
N LYS A 245 -17.43 -9.12 2.21
CA LYS A 245 -16.85 -10.22 1.42
C LYS A 245 -15.38 -9.99 1.11
N TRP A 246 -15.00 -8.76 0.72
CA TRP A 246 -13.60 -8.45 0.42
C TRP A 246 -12.73 -8.45 1.68
N ILE A 247 -13.24 -7.92 2.80
CA ILE A 247 -12.52 -7.95 4.09
C ILE A 247 -12.26 -9.40 4.54
N GLU A 248 -13.16 -10.33 4.26
CA GLU A 248 -12.99 -11.75 4.60
C GLU A 248 -12.03 -12.49 3.64
N GLU A 249 -11.81 -11.95 2.44
CA GLU A 249 -10.93 -12.55 1.42
C GLU A 249 -9.45 -12.16 1.58
N ILE A 250 -9.15 -10.99 2.18
CA ILE A 250 -7.78 -10.42 2.30
C ILE A 250 -7.04 -10.74 3.61
#